data_66b3f8d0aa39d4308de3dcdb44fa0c9d
#
_entry.id   66b3f8d0aa39d4308de3dcdb44fa0c9d
#
_cell.length_a   1.000
_cell.length_b   1.000
_cell.length_c   1.000
_cell.angle_alpha   90.00
_cell.angle_beta   90.00
_cell.angle_gamma   90.00
#
_symmetry.space_group_name_H-M   'P 1'
#
loop_
_entity.id
_entity.type
_entity.pdbx_description
1 polymer ?
#
loop_
_entity_poly.entity_id
_entity_poly.type
_entity_poly.pdbx_seq_one_letter_code
_entity_poly.pdbx_strand_id
1 'polypeptide(L)'
;MYKRQGQHGVATATAAALLGLECDVYMGAVDIERQKLNVFRMELLGAKVVSVEDGLKTLKEATTAAIQAWVAEIETVFYVIGSVVGPHPYPTIVRDFQSIIGKEARHQIEDLGKHADHVIACVGGGSNAIGIFSGFLDDETTKLYGVEAGGLGIDTDMHAATLTLGSEGIIHGMKTYVLQNKYGQILPVHSISAGLDYPGIGPEHSYLHDINRAIYAPITDDEAMQALILVTRKEGIIPAIESAH
;
A
#
# COMPACT_ATOMS: atom_id res chain seq x y z
N MET A 1 14.72 -2.28 12.44
CA MET A 1 14.11 -2.21 11.10
C MET A 1 12.92 -1.29 11.19
N TYR A 2 12.94 -0.15 10.49
CA TYR A 2 11.99 0.93 10.75
C TYR A 2 10.88 0.95 9.73
N LYS A 3 9.69 1.24 10.22
CA LYS A 3 8.40 1.28 9.58
C LYS A 3 8.38 2.00 8.23
N ARG A 4 7.59 1.45 7.34
CA ARG A 4 7.36 1.94 5.97
C ARG A 4 6.48 3.20 5.89
N GLN A 5 5.93 3.70 6.98
CA GLN A 5 5.09 4.89 7.00
C GLN A 5 5.90 6.12 6.56
N GLY A 6 5.48 6.78 5.49
CA GLY A 6 6.20 7.91 4.88
C GLY A 6 7.49 7.54 4.15
N GLN A 7 7.83 6.28 4.01
CA GLN A 7 9.07 5.85 3.34
C GLN A 7 9.07 6.13 1.84
N HIS A 8 7.94 6.09 1.19
CA HIS A 8 7.83 6.50 -0.21
C HIS A 8 8.22 7.97 -0.38
N GLY A 9 7.71 8.87 0.46
CA GLY A 9 8.09 10.28 0.47
C GLY A 9 9.60 10.47 0.76
N VAL A 10 10.15 9.76 1.74
CA VAL A 10 11.59 9.82 2.06
C VAL A 10 12.44 9.30 0.90
N ALA A 11 12.05 8.20 0.26
CA ALA A 11 12.77 7.66 -0.89
C ALA A 11 12.73 8.61 -2.09
N THR A 12 11.56 9.19 -2.37
CA THR A 12 11.38 10.17 -3.45
C THR A 12 12.20 11.44 -3.17
N ALA A 13 12.14 11.97 -1.94
CA ALA A 13 12.95 13.11 -1.53
C ALA A 13 14.46 12.83 -1.64
N THR A 14 14.89 11.60 -1.30
CA THR A 14 16.30 11.19 -1.45
C THR A 14 16.74 11.20 -2.92
N ALA A 15 15.92 10.63 -3.79
CA ALA A 15 16.21 10.61 -5.23
C ALA A 15 16.19 12.03 -5.82
N ALA A 16 15.20 12.86 -5.44
CA ALA A 16 15.13 14.24 -5.87
C ALA A 16 16.36 15.04 -5.43
N ALA A 17 16.77 14.92 -4.18
CA ALA A 17 17.98 15.57 -3.68
C ALA A 17 19.24 15.15 -4.46
N LEU A 18 19.39 13.85 -4.75
CA LEU A 18 20.51 13.32 -5.54
C LEU A 18 20.53 13.87 -6.96
N LEU A 19 19.36 14.06 -7.57
CA LEU A 19 19.22 14.51 -8.96
C LEU A 19 19.06 16.04 -9.09
N GLY A 20 19.06 16.78 -7.97
CA GLY A 20 18.87 18.23 -7.97
C GLY A 20 17.47 18.67 -8.43
N LEU A 21 16.44 17.87 -8.14
CA LEU A 21 15.04 18.14 -8.47
C LEU A 21 14.29 18.70 -7.28
N GLU A 22 13.32 19.59 -7.54
CA GLU A 22 12.34 19.99 -6.54
C GLU A 22 11.40 18.82 -6.22
N CYS A 23 10.96 18.73 -4.96
CA CYS A 23 10.12 17.63 -4.50
C CYS A 23 9.06 18.12 -3.51
N ASP A 24 7.80 18.03 -3.88
CA ASP A 24 6.65 18.26 -3.01
C ASP A 24 6.04 16.92 -2.58
N VAL A 25 5.91 16.70 -1.28
CA VAL A 25 5.32 15.49 -0.71
C VAL A 25 4.01 15.83 -0.02
N TYR A 26 2.90 15.39 -0.56
CA TYR A 26 1.56 15.59 0.00
C TYR A 26 1.28 14.56 1.09
N MET A 27 0.92 15.03 2.27
CA MET A 27 0.57 14.16 3.42
C MET A 27 -0.66 14.67 4.13
N GLY A 28 -1.54 13.78 4.55
CA GLY A 28 -2.64 14.15 5.43
C GLY A 28 -2.13 14.68 6.77
N ALA A 29 -2.79 15.72 7.31
CA ALA A 29 -2.34 16.35 8.55
C ALA A 29 -2.25 15.37 9.73
N VAL A 30 -3.15 14.38 9.80
CA VAL A 30 -3.10 13.30 10.81
C VAL A 30 -1.85 12.44 10.63
N ASP A 31 -1.49 12.13 9.39
CA ASP A 31 -0.31 11.30 9.09
C ASP A 31 1.00 12.05 9.30
N ILE A 32 1.04 13.37 9.11
CA ILE A 32 2.19 14.21 9.45
C ILE A 32 2.53 14.06 10.94
N GLU A 33 1.53 14.13 11.82
CA GLU A 33 1.72 13.95 13.26
C GLU A 33 2.22 12.54 13.62
N ARG A 34 1.64 11.50 12.99
CA ARG A 34 2.04 10.10 13.19
C ARG A 34 3.47 9.80 12.72
N GLN A 35 3.97 10.59 11.76
CA GLN A 35 5.19 10.31 11.00
C GLN A 35 6.24 11.42 11.09
N LYS A 36 6.25 12.18 12.18
CA LYS A 36 7.15 13.33 12.39
C LYS A 36 8.62 13.07 12.04
N LEU A 37 9.12 11.88 12.33
CA LEU A 37 10.50 11.53 12.00
C LEU A 37 10.75 11.46 10.49
N ASN A 38 9.79 10.96 9.72
CA ASN A 38 9.91 10.90 8.27
C ASN A 38 9.70 12.29 7.64
N VAL A 39 8.79 13.09 8.19
CA VAL A 39 8.64 14.50 7.80
C VAL A 39 9.97 15.24 7.97
N PHE A 40 10.58 15.15 9.14
CA PHE A 40 11.90 15.75 9.38
C PHE A 40 12.97 15.28 8.38
N ARG A 41 12.98 13.98 8.03
CA ARG A 41 13.92 13.44 7.03
C ARG A 41 13.69 14.03 5.64
N MET A 42 12.43 14.15 5.22
CA MET A 42 12.08 14.73 3.92
C MET A 42 12.47 16.20 3.83
N GLU A 43 12.19 16.98 4.88
CA GLU A 43 12.59 18.38 4.96
C GLU A 43 14.12 18.56 4.99
N LEU A 44 14.83 17.69 5.71
CA LEU A 44 16.31 17.69 5.72
C LEU A 44 16.91 17.39 4.34
N LEU A 45 16.21 16.59 3.53
CA LEU A 45 16.58 16.30 2.13
C LEU A 45 16.19 17.42 1.15
N GLY A 46 15.56 18.50 1.65
CA GLY A 46 15.14 19.63 0.84
C GLY A 46 13.77 19.49 0.20
N ALA A 47 13.02 18.44 0.51
CA ALA A 47 11.64 18.30 0.04
C ALA A 47 10.69 19.18 0.86
N LYS A 48 9.64 19.68 0.20
CA LYS A 48 8.54 20.40 0.85
C LYS A 48 7.43 19.42 1.20
N VAL A 49 7.09 19.34 2.49
CA VAL A 49 5.92 18.57 2.93
C VAL A 49 4.69 19.47 2.92
N VAL A 50 3.68 19.09 2.12
CA VAL A 50 2.43 19.82 1.94
C VAL A 50 1.35 19.14 2.79
N SER A 51 0.88 19.84 3.84
CA SER A 51 -0.19 19.37 4.71
C SER A 51 -1.53 19.42 4.00
N VAL A 52 -2.26 18.30 3.99
CA VAL A 52 -3.62 18.20 3.44
C VAL A 52 -4.62 18.16 4.58
N GLU A 53 -5.45 19.20 4.65
CA GLU A 53 -6.43 19.42 5.74
C GLU A 53 -7.85 18.99 5.35
N ASP A 54 -8.06 18.49 4.12
CA ASP A 54 -9.37 18.09 3.62
C ASP A 54 -9.82 16.75 4.21
N GLY A 55 -11.12 16.55 4.30
CA GLY A 55 -11.76 15.29 4.69
C GLY A 55 -11.23 14.70 5.99
N LEU A 56 -10.81 13.45 5.97
CA LEU A 56 -10.25 12.74 7.12
C LEU A 56 -8.78 13.07 7.39
N LYS A 57 -8.15 13.89 6.53
CA LYS A 57 -6.75 14.30 6.63
C LYS A 57 -5.76 13.12 6.62
N THR A 58 -6.06 12.10 5.82
CA THR A 58 -5.31 10.85 5.70
C THR A 58 -4.81 10.61 4.28
N LEU A 59 -4.29 9.40 4.01
CA LEU A 59 -3.69 9.01 2.74
C LEU A 59 -4.58 9.25 1.51
N LYS A 60 -5.90 9.01 1.60
CA LYS A 60 -6.82 9.19 0.48
C LYS A 60 -6.86 10.65 0.01
N GLU A 61 -7.01 11.58 0.94
CA GLU A 61 -7.05 13.01 0.67
C GLU A 61 -5.70 13.52 0.14
N ALA A 62 -4.60 13.05 0.73
CA ALA A 62 -3.26 13.36 0.25
C ALA A 62 -3.03 12.92 -1.20
N THR A 63 -3.48 11.71 -1.55
CA THR A 63 -3.41 11.19 -2.92
C THR A 63 -4.26 12.03 -3.87
N THR A 64 -5.47 12.41 -3.48
CA THR A 64 -6.34 13.29 -4.25
C THR A 64 -5.66 14.64 -4.53
N ALA A 65 -5.10 15.27 -3.49
CA ALA A 65 -4.43 16.57 -3.61
C ALA A 65 -3.18 16.50 -4.52
N ALA A 66 -2.38 15.44 -4.38
CA ALA A 66 -1.22 15.23 -5.24
C ALA A 66 -1.60 15.03 -6.73
N ILE A 67 -2.65 14.26 -7.00
CA ILE A 67 -3.15 14.09 -8.39
C ILE A 67 -3.68 15.40 -8.94
N GLN A 68 -4.41 16.18 -8.15
CA GLN A 68 -4.91 17.50 -8.57
C GLN A 68 -3.77 18.47 -8.90
N ALA A 69 -2.74 18.53 -8.04
CA ALA A 69 -1.56 19.36 -8.30
C ALA A 69 -0.83 18.93 -9.57
N TRP A 70 -0.63 17.62 -9.76
CA TRP A 70 -0.02 17.09 -10.97
C TRP A 70 -0.81 17.43 -12.24
N VAL A 71 -2.12 17.26 -12.22
CA VAL A 71 -2.98 17.57 -13.39
C VAL A 71 -2.95 19.07 -13.71
N ALA A 72 -2.87 19.94 -12.69
CA ALA A 72 -2.78 21.39 -12.88
C ALA A 72 -1.47 21.82 -13.54
N GLU A 73 -0.38 21.09 -13.32
CA GLU A 73 0.97 21.44 -13.80
C GLU A 73 1.64 20.29 -14.59
N ILE A 74 0.84 19.58 -15.39
CA ILE A 74 1.23 18.32 -16.05
C ILE A 74 2.46 18.44 -16.97
N GLU A 75 2.76 19.63 -17.48
CA GLU A 75 3.91 19.87 -18.37
C GLU A 75 5.24 19.97 -17.62
N THR A 76 5.20 20.29 -16.32
CA THR A 76 6.40 20.58 -15.52
C THR A 76 6.54 19.66 -14.32
N VAL A 77 5.47 19.02 -13.89
CA VAL A 77 5.42 18.15 -12.72
C VAL A 77 5.33 16.69 -13.12
N PHE A 78 6.19 15.87 -12.56
CA PHE A 78 6.12 14.42 -12.67
C PHE A 78 5.53 13.81 -11.39
N TYR A 79 4.42 13.07 -11.52
CA TYR A 79 3.78 12.41 -10.40
C TYR A 79 4.46 11.07 -10.08
N VAL A 80 4.93 10.92 -8.86
CA VAL A 80 5.55 9.69 -8.36
C VAL A 80 4.62 9.05 -7.34
N ILE A 81 3.91 8.01 -7.74
CA ILE A 81 3.03 7.25 -6.84
C ILE A 81 3.76 6.07 -6.23
N GLY A 82 3.49 5.80 -4.94
CA GLY A 82 4.13 4.73 -4.18
C GLY A 82 3.35 3.42 -4.12
N SER A 83 2.22 3.32 -4.81
CA SER A 83 1.39 2.11 -4.82
C SER A 83 0.93 1.75 -6.23
N VAL A 84 0.39 0.53 -6.39
CA VAL A 84 -0.15 0.02 -7.67
C VAL A 84 -1.57 0.53 -7.94
N VAL A 85 -1.82 1.78 -7.59
CA VAL A 85 -3.11 2.47 -7.74
C VAL A 85 -2.99 3.62 -8.74
N GLY A 86 -4.12 4.21 -9.13
CA GLY A 86 -4.14 5.31 -10.08
C GLY A 86 -4.40 4.88 -11.52
N PRO A 87 -4.46 5.83 -12.47
CA PRO A 87 -4.74 5.53 -13.86
C PRO A 87 -3.58 4.80 -14.54
N HIS A 88 -3.87 4.10 -15.63
CA HIS A 88 -2.80 3.55 -16.48
C HIS A 88 -1.87 4.70 -16.96
N PRO A 89 -0.53 4.52 -16.94
CA PRO A 89 0.21 3.28 -16.73
C PRO A 89 0.76 3.06 -15.31
N TYR A 90 0.37 3.88 -14.32
CA TYR A 90 0.97 3.84 -12.98
C TYR A 90 0.93 2.46 -12.31
N PRO A 91 -0.19 1.69 -12.30
CA PRO A 91 -0.19 0.35 -11.73
C PRO A 91 0.85 -0.58 -12.36
N THR A 92 1.02 -0.51 -13.67
CA THR A 92 2.01 -1.30 -14.40
C THR A 92 3.44 -0.89 -14.03
N ILE A 93 3.73 0.42 -14.02
CA ILE A 93 5.05 0.94 -13.66
C ILE A 93 5.45 0.48 -12.25
N VAL A 94 4.55 0.67 -11.28
CA VAL A 94 4.84 0.29 -9.88
C VAL A 94 4.98 -1.22 -9.73
N ARG A 95 4.10 -2.02 -10.35
CA ARG A 95 4.25 -3.49 -10.37
C ARG A 95 5.60 -3.90 -10.93
N ASP A 96 6.00 -3.37 -12.07
CA ASP A 96 7.23 -3.79 -12.75
C ASP A 96 8.47 -3.49 -11.90
N PHE A 97 8.53 -2.34 -11.23
CA PHE A 97 9.61 -2.04 -10.29
C PHE A 97 9.53 -2.91 -9.03
N GLN A 98 8.34 -3.16 -8.49
CA GLN A 98 8.15 -4.01 -7.31
C GLN A 98 8.36 -5.51 -7.61
N SER A 99 8.29 -5.93 -8.87
CA SER A 99 8.46 -7.33 -9.27
C SER A 99 9.81 -7.93 -8.88
N ILE A 100 10.81 -7.11 -8.62
CA ILE A 100 12.11 -7.55 -8.12
C ILE A 100 11.96 -8.36 -6.81
N ILE A 101 10.98 -8.02 -5.97
CA ILE A 101 10.70 -8.73 -4.72
C ILE A 101 10.36 -10.19 -5.00
N GLY A 102 9.44 -10.43 -5.93
CA GLY A 102 9.00 -11.78 -6.29
C GLY A 102 10.07 -12.57 -7.04
N LYS A 103 10.81 -11.93 -7.94
CA LYS A 103 11.91 -12.54 -8.68
C LYS A 103 13.02 -13.02 -7.74
N GLU A 104 13.46 -12.16 -6.81
CA GLU A 104 14.48 -12.52 -5.84
C GLU A 104 14.00 -13.60 -4.86
N ALA A 105 12.77 -13.47 -4.33
CA ALA A 105 12.21 -14.45 -3.41
C ALA A 105 12.11 -15.84 -4.05
N ARG A 106 11.65 -15.91 -5.32
CA ARG A 106 11.61 -17.17 -6.06
C ARG A 106 12.99 -17.77 -6.25
N HIS A 107 13.94 -16.99 -6.72
CA HIS A 107 15.31 -17.45 -6.92
C HIS A 107 15.95 -17.95 -5.63
N GLN A 108 15.80 -17.22 -4.52
CA GLN A 108 16.34 -17.62 -3.22
C GLN A 108 15.74 -18.94 -2.70
N ILE A 109 14.46 -19.20 -2.93
CA ILE A 109 13.81 -20.47 -2.55
C ILE A 109 14.29 -21.63 -3.43
N GLU A 110 14.42 -21.38 -4.73
CA GLU A 110 14.93 -22.37 -5.70
C GLU A 110 16.39 -22.75 -5.40
N ASP A 111 17.24 -21.79 -5.04
CA ASP A 111 18.63 -22.02 -4.62
C ASP A 111 18.76 -22.89 -3.36
N LEU A 112 17.74 -22.87 -2.51
CA LEU A 112 17.65 -23.77 -1.35
C LEU A 112 17.10 -25.16 -1.71
N GLY A 113 16.80 -25.43 -2.98
CA GLY A 113 16.18 -26.66 -3.42
C GLY A 113 14.76 -26.87 -2.92
N LYS A 114 14.05 -25.77 -2.62
CA LYS A 114 12.70 -25.75 -2.06
C LYS A 114 11.70 -25.14 -3.04
N HIS A 115 10.43 -25.36 -2.73
CA HIS A 115 9.28 -24.76 -3.42
C HIS A 115 8.45 -23.99 -2.40
N ALA A 116 7.78 -22.91 -2.84
CA ALA A 116 6.86 -22.13 -2.01
C ALA A 116 5.44 -22.66 -2.17
N ASP A 117 4.90 -23.34 -1.17
CA ASP A 117 3.49 -23.76 -1.18
C ASP A 117 2.54 -22.57 -1.03
N HIS A 118 2.96 -21.57 -0.26
CA HIS A 118 2.17 -20.38 0.05
C HIS A 118 3.03 -19.12 -0.02
N VAL A 119 2.50 -18.08 -0.65
CA VAL A 119 3.04 -16.71 -0.63
C VAL A 119 1.99 -15.81 0.01
N ILE A 120 2.36 -15.15 1.10
CA ILE A 120 1.45 -14.36 1.92
C ILE A 120 1.99 -12.92 1.99
N ALA A 121 1.13 -11.93 1.76
CA ALA A 121 1.50 -10.52 1.85
C ALA A 121 0.32 -9.67 2.33
N CYS A 122 0.61 -8.64 3.14
CA CYS A 122 -0.38 -7.65 3.53
C CYS A 122 -0.77 -6.77 2.34
N VAL A 123 -2.03 -6.35 2.30
CA VAL A 123 -2.60 -5.58 1.20
C VAL A 123 -3.35 -4.36 1.72
N GLY A 124 -2.85 -3.18 1.35
CA GLY A 124 -3.59 -1.92 1.32
C GLY A 124 -3.82 -1.56 -0.14
N GLY A 125 -3.08 -0.58 -0.70
CA GLY A 125 -3.05 -0.37 -2.16
C GLY A 125 -2.45 -1.55 -2.94
N GLY A 126 -1.60 -2.37 -2.31
CA GLY A 126 -1.18 -3.68 -2.79
C GLY A 126 0.17 -3.73 -3.52
N SER A 127 1.02 -2.70 -3.44
CA SER A 127 2.28 -2.68 -4.20
C SER A 127 3.27 -3.77 -3.77
N ASN A 128 3.43 -4.01 -2.46
CA ASN A 128 4.30 -5.07 -1.98
C ASN A 128 3.77 -6.46 -2.34
N ALA A 129 2.45 -6.64 -2.24
CA ALA A 129 1.81 -7.91 -2.53
C ALA A 129 1.91 -8.27 -4.01
N ILE A 130 1.58 -7.34 -4.93
CA ILE A 130 1.75 -7.61 -6.36
C ILE A 130 3.22 -7.81 -6.72
N GLY A 131 4.14 -7.12 -6.03
CA GLY A 131 5.57 -7.29 -6.20
C GLY A 131 6.02 -8.72 -5.92
N ILE A 132 5.65 -9.28 -4.77
CA ILE A 132 6.00 -10.67 -4.45
C ILE A 132 5.18 -11.67 -5.28
N PHE A 133 3.88 -11.44 -5.50
CA PHE A 133 3.03 -12.33 -6.30
C PHE A 133 3.52 -12.47 -7.73
N SER A 134 4.09 -11.41 -8.33
CA SER A 134 4.59 -11.44 -9.70
C SER A 134 5.64 -12.52 -9.96
N GLY A 135 6.39 -12.93 -8.94
CA GLY A 135 7.33 -14.06 -9.05
C GLY A 135 6.69 -15.43 -9.09
N PHE A 136 5.39 -15.52 -8.73
CA PHE A 136 4.69 -16.80 -8.56
C PHE A 136 3.35 -16.86 -9.30
N LEU A 137 3.02 -15.86 -10.13
CA LEU A 137 1.73 -15.81 -10.84
C LEU A 137 1.53 -17.01 -11.78
N ASP A 138 2.59 -17.43 -12.46
CA ASP A 138 2.57 -18.51 -13.43
C ASP A 138 2.67 -19.91 -12.78
N ASP A 139 2.88 -19.97 -11.48
CA ASP A 139 3.01 -21.21 -10.72
C ASP A 139 1.68 -21.53 -10.01
N GLU A 140 0.84 -22.35 -10.65
CA GLU A 140 -0.47 -22.74 -10.12
C GLU A 140 -0.39 -23.57 -8.83
N THR A 141 0.78 -24.16 -8.53
CA THR A 141 0.98 -24.95 -7.31
C THR A 141 1.23 -24.08 -6.09
N THR A 142 1.73 -22.84 -6.29
CA THR A 142 1.89 -21.83 -5.24
C THR A 142 0.58 -21.07 -5.01
N LYS A 143 0.05 -21.11 -3.80
CA LYS A 143 -1.14 -20.34 -3.40
C LYS A 143 -0.74 -18.95 -2.96
N LEU A 144 -1.47 -17.92 -3.44
CA LEU A 144 -1.24 -16.52 -3.13
C LEU A 144 -2.30 -16.02 -2.16
N TYR A 145 -1.87 -15.38 -1.07
CA TYR A 145 -2.76 -14.81 -0.06
C TYR A 145 -2.46 -13.33 0.14
N GLY A 146 -3.47 -12.49 -0.06
CA GLY A 146 -3.46 -11.09 0.31
C GLY A 146 -4.19 -10.89 1.64
N VAL A 147 -3.52 -10.32 2.63
CA VAL A 147 -4.13 -10.09 3.94
C VAL A 147 -4.53 -8.62 4.05
N GLU A 148 -5.82 -8.39 4.21
CA GLU A 148 -6.42 -7.07 4.32
C GLU A 148 -6.55 -6.63 5.79
N ALA A 149 -6.58 -5.32 6.02
CA ALA A 149 -6.80 -4.78 7.35
C ALA A 149 -8.28 -4.90 7.75
N GLY A 150 -8.60 -5.87 8.59
CA GLY A 150 -9.90 -6.04 9.20
C GLY A 150 -10.22 -5.04 10.32
N GLY A 151 -9.24 -4.21 10.72
CA GLY A 151 -9.42 -3.14 11.69
C GLY A 151 -9.99 -3.63 13.03
N LEU A 152 -11.06 -2.97 13.47
CA LEU A 152 -11.79 -3.38 14.69
C LEU A 152 -12.80 -4.51 14.45
N GLY A 153 -12.82 -5.08 13.25
CA GLY A 153 -13.72 -6.15 12.82
C GLY A 153 -14.49 -5.77 11.56
N ILE A 154 -14.69 -6.74 10.67
CA ILE A 154 -15.40 -6.54 9.37
C ILE A 154 -16.91 -6.35 9.52
N ASP A 155 -17.46 -6.60 10.69
CA ASP A 155 -18.83 -6.34 11.12
C ASP A 155 -19.01 -4.90 11.67
N THR A 156 -17.94 -4.12 11.71
CA THR A 156 -17.92 -2.70 12.08
C THR A 156 -17.71 -1.81 10.85
N ASP A 157 -17.87 -0.49 11.01
CA ASP A 157 -17.48 0.49 9.98
C ASP A 157 -15.98 0.88 10.06
N MET A 158 -15.21 0.18 10.90
CA MET A 158 -13.81 0.50 11.22
C MET A 158 -12.86 -0.57 10.69
N HIS A 159 -12.75 -0.68 9.37
CA HIS A 159 -11.87 -1.62 8.64
C HIS A 159 -11.42 -1.03 7.30
N ALA A 160 -10.47 -1.67 6.62
CA ALA A 160 -10.03 -1.37 5.25
C ALA A 160 -10.01 -2.63 4.36
N ALA A 161 -10.91 -3.59 4.62
CA ALA A 161 -11.02 -4.86 3.90
C ALA A 161 -11.76 -4.67 2.57
N THR A 162 -11.06 -4.14 1.58
CA THR A 162 -11.64 -3.66 0.31
C THR A 162 -12.15 -4.77 -0.60
N LEU A 163 -11.41 -5.89 -0.75
CA LEU A 163 -11.86 -7.01 -1.58
C LEU A 163 -12.89 -7.89 -0.86
N THR A 164 -12.82 -7.93 0.47
CA THR A 164 -13.78 -8.70 1.28
C THR A 164 -15.17 -8.06 1.29
N LEU A 165 -15.27 -6.72 1.41
CA LEU A 165 -16.55 -6.02 1.63
C LEU A 165 -16.85 -4.90 0.63
N GLY A 166 -15.90 -4.53 -0.21
CA GLY A 166 -16.09 -3.49 -1.22
C GLY A 166 -16.90 -3.94 -2.42
N SER A 167 -17.11 -3.02 -3.31
CA SER A 167 -17.77 -3.24 -4.60
C SER A 167 -17.03 -2.54 -5.72
N GLU A 168 -17.28 -2.93 -6.98
CA GLU A 168 -16.70 -2.25 -8.13
C GLU A 168 -17.02 -0.76 -8.13
N GLY A 169 -16.00 0.05 -8.31
CA GLY A 169 -16.12 1.50 -8.33
C GLY A 169 -14.93 2.18 -9.00
N ILE A 170 -14.91 3.51 -8.90
CA ILE A 170 -13.82 4.32 -9.45
C ILE A 170 -13.23 5.18 -8.34
N ILE A 171 -11.93 5.09 -8.17
CA ILE A 171 -11.16 5.95 -7.26
C ILE A 171 -9.82 6.31 -7.89
N HIS A 172 -9.36 7.55 -7.73
CA HIS A 172 -8.07 8.03 -8.23
C HIS A 172 -7.78 7.66 -9.69
N GLY A 173 -8.81 7.70 -10.57
CA GLY A 173 -8.68 7.43 -12.00
C GLY A 173 -8.56 5.95 -12.39
N MET A 174 -8.83 5.02 -11.50
CA MET A 174 -8.86 3.58 -11.79
C MET A 174 -10.21 2.94 -11.47
N LYS A 175 -10.63 1.95 -12.28
CA LYS A 175 -11.70 1.04 -11.93
C LYS A 175 -11.13 -0.11 -11.09
N THR A 176 -11.70 -0.33 -9.92
CA THR A 176 -11.24 -1.33 -8.96
C THR A 176 -12.35 -1.67 -7.95
N TYR A 177 -12.09 -2.52 -6.97
CA TYR A 177 -12.92 -2.63 -5.77
C TYR A 177 -12.66 -1.45 -4.83
N VAL A 178 -13.74 -0.93 -4.24
CA VAL A 178 -13.72 0.26 -3.38
C VAL A 178 -14.70 0.08 -2.23
N LEU A 179 -14.32 0.51 -1.04
CA LEU A 179 -15.23 0.65 0.09
C LEU A 179 -16.09 1.89 -0.14
N GLN A 180 -17.33 1.68 -0.54
CA GLN A 180 -18.28 2.72 -0.90
C GLN A 180 -19.71 2.37 -0.48
N ASN A 181 -20.53 3.39 -0.26
CA ASN A 181 -21.94 3.20 0.00
C ASN A 181 -22.72 2.98 -1.32
N LYS A 182 -24.02 2.71 -1.20
CA LYS A 182 -24.93 2.48 -2.34
C LYS A 182 -25.04 3.65 -3.33
N TYR A 183 -24.52 4.81 -2.99
CA TYR A 183 -24.49 6.01 -3.83
C TYR A 183 -23.12 6.26 -4.47
N GLY A 184 -22.17 5.35 -4.29
CA GLY A 184 -20.81 5.48 -4.81
C GLY A 184 -19.91 6.42 -3.99
N GLN A 185 -20.33 6.83 -2.81
CA GLN A 185 -19.50 7.65 -1.93
C GLN A 185 -18.51 6.76 -1.16
N ILE A 186 -17.25 7.14 -1.20
CA ILE A 186 -16.16 6.44 -0.51
C ILE A 186 -16.41 6.50 0.99
N LEU A 187 -16.37 5.34 1.63
CA LEU A 187 -16.51 5.22 3.08
C LEU A 187 -15.20 5.56 3.80
N PRO A 188 -15.28 6.08 5.03
CA PRO A 188 -14.14 6.11 5.92
C PRO A 188 -13.59 4.71 6.13
N VAL A 189 -12.28 4.61 6.33
CA VAL A 189 -11.61 3.34 6.60
C VAL A 189 -10.77 3.46 7.86
N HIS A 190 -10.41 2.32 8.43
CA HIS A 190 -9.56 2.24 9.60
C HIS A 190 -8.60 1.06 9.53
N SER A 191 -7.37 1.30 9.93
CA SER A 191 -6.37 0.29 10.25
C SER A 191 -5.42 0.85 11.30
N ILE A 192 -4.98 0.03 12.24
CA ILE A 192 -3.86 0.38 13.13
C ILE A 192 -2.58 0.63 12.33
N SER A 193 -2.50 0.07 11.14
CA SER A 193 -1.42 0.24 10.18
C SER A 193 -1.76 1.33 9.18
N ALA A 194 -1.09 2.49 9.26
CA ALA A 194 -1.32 3.60 8.34
C ALA A 194 -1.00 3.24 6.87
N GLY A 195 -0.12 2.26 6.64
CA GLY A 195 0.19 1.76 5.29
C GLY A 195 -0.90 0.91 4.67
N LEU A 196 -1.91 0.49 5.43
CA LEU A 196 -3.06 -0.29 4.97
C LEU A 196 -4.39 0.48 5.06
N ASP A 197 -4.34 1.73 5.49
CA ASP A 197 -5.49 2.62 5.67
C ASP A 197 -5.88 3.29 4.33
N TYR A 198 -6.47 2.51 3.42
CA TYR A 198 -6.85 2.96 2.08
C TYR A 198 -8.14 2.26 1.61
N PRO A 199 -9.15 3.01 1.11
CA PRO A 199 -10.47 2.47 0.77
C PRO A 199 -10.57 1.81 -0.62
N GLY A 200 -9.46 1.57 -1.27
CA GLY A 200 -9.38 0.95 -2.60
C GLY A 200 -8.20 -0.01 -2.68
N ILE A 201 -8.03 -0.62 -3.84
CA ILE A 201 -6.94 -1.57 -4.08
C ILE A 201 -6.44 -1.44 -5.52
N GLY A 202 -5.23 -1.90 -5.80
CA GLY A 202 -4.72 -1.94 -7.16
C GLY A 202 -5.59 -2.77 -8.11
N PRO A 203 -5.85 -2.31 -9.34
CA PRO A 203 -6.76 -2.99 -10.28
C PRO A 203 -6.32 -4.41 -10.63
N GLU A 204 -5.03 -4.71 -10.60
CA GLU A 204 -4.53 -6.06 -10.83
C GLU A 204 -4.90 -7.02 -9.69
N HIS A 205 -4.94 -6.55 -8.44
CA HIS A 205 -5.46 -7.35 -7.32
C HIS A 205 -6.94 -7.66 -7.49
N SER A 206 -7.75 -6.69 -7.95
CA SER A 206 -9.16 -6.92 -8.28
C SER A 206 -9.30 -8.03 -9.34
N TYR A 207 -8.48 -7.98 -10.39
CA TYR A 207 -8.45 -9.02 -11.40
C TYR A 207 -8.03 -10.39 -10.84
N LEU A 208 -6.97 -10.46 -10.03
CA LEU A 208 -6.52 -11.71 -9.40
C LEU A 208 -7.56 -12.30 -8.45
N HIS A 209 -8.34 -11.46 -7.79
CA HIS A 209 -9.49 -11.86 -6.99
C HIS A 209 -10.58 -12.47 -7.86
N ASP A 210 -11.00 -11.78 -8.93
CA ASP A 210 -12.10 -12.19 -9.80
C ASP A 210 -11.84 -13.52 -10.51
N ILE A 211 -10.58 -13.77 -10.90
CA ILE A 211 -10.17 -15.05 -11.50
C ILE A 211 -9.79 -16.12 -10.46
N ASN A 212 -9.93 -15.83 -9.17
CA ASN A 212 -9.55 -16.72 -8.05
C ASN A 212 -8.07 -17.17 -8.07
N ARG A 213 -7.16 -16.35 -8.63
CA ARG A 213 -5.73 -16.64 -8.60
C ARG A 213 -5.10 -16.33 -7.24
N ALA A 214 -5.61 -15.32 -6.55
CA ALA A 214 -5.21 -14.96 -5.21
C ALA A 214 -6.42 -14.94 -4.27
N ILE A 215 -6.20 -15.37 -3.03
CA ILE A 215 -7.20 -15.39 -1.96
C ILE A 215 -6.96 -14.17 -1.07
N TYR A 216 -8.02 -13.44 -0.75
CA TYR A 216 -7.92 -12.29 0.13
C TYR A 216 -8.74 -12.54 1.39
N ALA A 217 -8.14 -12.21 2.54
CA ALA A 217 -8.77 -12.42 3.84
C ALA A 217 -8.40 -11.28 4.80
N PRO A 218 -9.36 -10.78 5.57
CA PRO A 218 -9.11 -9.74 6.57
C PRO A 218 -8.59 -10.35 7.88
N ILE A 219 -7.72 -9.63 8.56
CA ILE A 219 -7.38 -9.86 9.97
C ILE A 219 -7.55 -8.58 10.77
N THR A 220 -7.90 -8.71 12.04
CA THR A 220 -8.12 -7.59 12.94
C THR A 220 -6.83 -6.95 13.43
N ASP A 221 -6.93 -5.70 13.91
CA ASP A 221 -5.83 -4.99 14.56
C ASP A 221 -5.22 -5.80 15.74
N ASP A 222 -6.08 -6.45 16.53
CA ASP A 222 -5.64 -7.27 17.66
C ASP A 222 -4.87 -8.51 17.20
N GLU A 223 -5.33 -9.19 16.16
CA GLU A 223 -4.63 -10.35 15.59
C GLU A 223 -3.28 -9.93 15.00
N ALA A 224 -3.22 -8.82 14.29
CA ALA A 224 -1.97 -8.27 13.76
C ALA A 224 -0.98 -7.93 14.89
N MET A 225 -1.44 -7.35 16.00
CA MET A 225 -0.58 -7.04 17.14
C MET A 225 -0.11 -8.29 17.89
N GLN A 226 -0.94 -9.31 17.98
CA GLN A 226 -0.54 -10.61 18.54
C GLN A 226 0.52 -11.28 17.66
N ALA A 227 0.35 -11.26 16.34
CA ALA A 227 1.33 -11.78 15.38
C ALA A 227 2.65 -11.01 15.46
N LEU A 228 2.62 -9.67 15.58
CA LEU A 228 3.81 -8.86 15.80
C LEU A 228 4.60 -9.29 17.02
N ILE A 229 3.92 -9.48 18.15
CA ILE A 229 4.55 -9.93 19.41
C ILE A 229 5.12 -11.34 19.25
N LEU A 230 4.36 -12.24 18.61
CA LEU A 230 4.78 -13.62 18.38
C LEU A 230 6.08 -13.68 17.56
N VAL A 231 6.11 -13.02 16.40
CA VAL A 231 7.30 -12.96 15.52
C VAL A 231 8.48 -12.33 16.25
N THR A 232 8.24 -11.23 16.96
CA THR A 232 9.31 -10.55 17.72
C THR A 232 9.95 -11.48 18.74
N ARG A 233 9.14 -12.26 19.46
CA ARG A 233 9.64 -13.15 20.51
C ARG A 233 10.24 -14.46 20.00
N LYS A 234 9.74 -14.96 18.86
CA LYS A 234 10.19 -16.25 18.31
C LYS A 234 11.40 -16.09 17.39
N GLU A 235 11.42 -15.05 16.58
CA GLU A 235 12.42 -14.86 15.53
C GLU A 235 13.43 -13.74 15.86
N GLY A 236 13.20 -12.95 16.92
CA GLY A 236 14.03 -11.80 17.25
C GLY A 236 13.90 -10.66 16.23
N ILE A 237 12.84 -10.67 15.41
CA ILE A 237 12.56 -9.66 14.37
C ILE A 237 11.41 -8.79 14.84
N ILE A 238 11.60 -7.48 14.89
CA ILE A 238 10.52 -6.53 15.11
C ILE A 238 9.96 -6.11 13.73
N PRO A 239 8.83 -6.68 13.27
CA PRO A 239 8.27 -6.36 11.97
C PRO A 239 7.59 -4.98 12.00
N ALA A 240 7.34 -4.42 10.82
CA ALA A 240 6.37 -3.33 10.69
C ALA A 240 4.96 -3.85 11.01
N ILE A 241 4.05 -2.97 11.45
CA ILE A 241 2.65 -3.37 11.73
C ILE A 241 2.00 -3.90 10.45
N GLU A 242 2.32 -3.32 9.30
CA GLU A 242 1.88 -3.80 7.99
C GLU A 242 2.26 -5.27 7.76
N SER A 243 3.50 -5.61 8.05
CA SER A 243 4.00 -6.99 7.85
C SER A 243 3.55 -7.97 8.93
N ALA A 244 2.92 -7.48 9.98
CA ALA A 244 2.31 -8.31 11.03
C ALA A 244 0.90 -8.80 10.64
N HIS A 245 0.26 -8.14 9.65
CA HIS A 245 -0.96 -8.62 9.01
C HIS A 245 -0.65 -9.85 8.16
#